data_952a4836676d55539a82427897d7fc09
#
_entry.id   952a4836676d55539a82427897d7fc09
#
_cell.length_a   1.000
_cell.length_b   1.000
_cell.length_c   1.000
_cell.angle_alpha   90.00
_cell.angle_beta   90.00
_cell.angle_gamma   90.00
#
_symmetry.space_group_name_H-M   'P 1'
#
loop_
_entity.id
_entity.type
_entity.pdbx_description
1 polymer ?
#
loop_
_entity_poly.entity_id
_entity_poly.type
_entity_poly.pdbx_seq_one_letter_code
_entity_poly.pdbx_strand_id
1 'polypeptide(L)'
;MDGVKKSGVSRFLMVGGAGSLFIAPGIRLVDSGEVPEKLLPGVKALSDFYFHFLKKEKEIDWVFFSPAADVAPGVRTGRYRLGKDDMVVDIAGNSHISVQDYAAAMIDEFEKPAHHQERFTIGY
;
A
#
# COMPACT_ATOMS: atom_id res chain seq x y z
N MET A 1 15.68 -3.76 -5.66
CA MET A 1 15.37 -3.44 -7.08
C MET A 1 16.38 -3.99 -8.09
N ASP A 2 17.62 -4.19 -7.69
CA ASP A 2 18.63 -4.75 -8.61
C ASP A 2 18.24 -6.12 -9.15
N GLY A 3 17.71 -7.00 -8.32
CA GLY A 3 17.25 -8.31 -8.75
C GLY A 3 16.11 -8.24 -9.75
N VAL A 4 15.19 -7.29 -9.57
CA VAL A 4 14.07 -7.08 -10.49
C VAL A 4 14.60 -6.61 -11.85
N LYS A 5 15.52 -5.65 -11.86
CA LYS A 5 16.14 -5.14 -13.09
C LYS A 5 16.90 -6.23 -13.83
N LYS A 6 17.65 -7.06 -13.12
CA LYS A 6 18.44 -8.15 -13.70
C LYS A 6 17.57 -9.27 -14.27
N SER A 7 16.35 -9.43 -13.77
CA SER A 7 15.41 -10.45 -14.26
C SER A 7 14.81 -10.12 -15.63
N GLY A 8 14.93 -8.88 -16.09
CA GLY A 8 14.32 -8.42 -17.34
C GLY A 8 12.84 -8.04 -17.22
N VAL A 9 12.29 -8.07 -16.02
CA VAL A 9 10.90 -7.65 -15.77
C VAL A 9 10.81 -6.13 -15.82
N SER A 10 9.82 -5.62 -16.55
CA SER A 10 9.62 -4.18 -16.71
C SER A 10 8.59 -3.59 -15.75
N ARG A 11 7.75 -4.44 -15.15
CA ARG A 11 6.69 -4.02 -14.23
C ARG A 11 6.75 -4.84 -12.95
N PHE A 12 6.58 -4.17 -11.82
CA PHE A 12 6.70 -4.76 -10.49
C PHE A 12 5.60 -4.25 -9.58
N LEU A 13 4.70 -5.14 -9.16
CA LEU A 13 3.64 -4.82 -8.20
C LEU A 13 4.02 -5.39 -6.84
N MET A 14 4.02 -4.53 -5.84
CA MET A 14 4.43 -4.89 -4.49
C MET A 14 3.27 -4.75 -3.53
N VAL A 15 3.04 -5.79 -2.72
CA VAL A 15 2.17 -5.67 -1.55
C VAL A 15 2.90 -4.78 -0.55
N GLY A 16 2.36 -3.59 -0.33
CA GLY A 16 2.95 -2.61 0.56
C GLY A 16 2.41 -2.71 1.98
N GLY A 17 2.81 -1.77 2.81
CA GLY A 17 2.29 -1.62 4.16
C GLY A 17 1.49 -0.33 4.31
N ALA A 18 0.70 -0.23 5.36
CA ALA A 18 -0.10 0.95 5.67
C ALA A 18 0.70 2.04 6.41
N GLY A 19 1.88 1.70 6.93
CA GLY A 19 2.66 2.61 7.79
C GLY A 19 3.09 3.91 7.14
N SER A 20 3.26 3.93 5.81
CA SER A 20 3.63 5.13 5.07
C SER A 20 2.44 6.00 4.66
N LEU A 21 1.21 5.55 4.91
CA LEU A 21 0.01 6.34 4.62
C LEU A 21 -0.14 7.50 5.59
N PHE A 22 -0.65 8.63 5.10
CA PHE A 22 -0.95 9.78 5.94
C PHE A 22 -2.32 9.62 6.61
N ILE A 23 -2.36 9.82 7.93
CA ILE A 23 -3.58 9.80 8.73
C ILE A 23 -4.07 11.21 9.02
N ALA A 24 -3.21 12.21 8.83
CA ALA A 24 -3.48 13.64 8.96
C ALA A 24 -2.41 14.38 8.15
N PRO A 25 -2.58 15.68 7.85
CA PRO A 25 -1.58 16.43 7.10
C PRO A 25 -0.19 16.33 7.74
N GLY A 26 0.76 15.75 7.00
CA GLY A 26 2.14 15.59 7.42
C GLY A 26 2.40 14.49 8.46
N ILE A 27 1.40 13.72 8.87
CA ILE A 27 1.54 12.68 9.89
C ILE A 27 1.26 11.31 9.27
N ARG A 28 2.30 10.46 9.18
CA ARG A 28 2.16 9.08 8.71
C ARG A 28 1.74 8.16 9.86
N LEU A 29 1.07 7.07 9.53
CA LEU A 29 0.68 6.08 10.53
C LEU A 29 1.87 5.58 11.35
N VAL A 30 3.02 5.32 10.71
CA VAL A 30 4.23 4.82 11.36
C VAL A 30 4.76 5.79 12.44
N ASP A 31 4.51 7.08 12.29
CA ASP A 31 4.97 8.13 13.23
C ASP A 31 3.89 8.54 14.23
N SER A 32 2.70 7.95 14.17
CA SER A 32 1.54 8.36 14.97
C SER A 32 1.56 7.86 16.41
N GLY A 33 2.37 6.84 16.70
CA GLY A 33 2.35 6.16 17.98
C GLY A 33 1.27 5.08 18.10
N GLU A 34 0.46 4.87 17.07
CA GLU A 34 -0.63 3.89 17.06
C GLU A 34 -0.20 2.49 16.65
N VAL A 35 0.99 2.35 16.05
CA VAL A 35 1.52 1.05 15.63
C VAL A 35 2.06 0.32 16.86
N PRO A 36 1.65 -0.95 17.10
CA PRO A 36 2.19 -1.74 18.20
C PRO A 36 3.72 -1.81 18.15
N GLU A 37 4.36 -1.67 19.30
CA GLU A 37 5.81 -1.59 19.40
C GLU A 37 6.52 -2.77 18.75
N LYS A 38 5.95 -3.97 18.88
CA LYS A 38 6.50 -5.19 18.26
C LYS A 38 6.54 -5.15 16.74
N LEU A 39 5.61 -4.43 16.13
CA LEU A 39 5.47 -4.35 14.67
C LEU A 39 6.23 -3.15 14.10
N LEU A 40 6.57 -2.18 14.93
CA LEU A 40 7.12 -0.91 14.50
C LEU A 40 8.40 -1.04 13.64
N PRO A 41 9.40 -1.87 14.00
CA PRO A 41 10.60 -2.00 13.17
C PRO A 41 10.31 -2.44 11.74
N GLY A 42 9.44 -3.43 11.55
CA GLY A 42 9.06 -3.92 10.23
C GLY A 42 8.25 -2.90 9.44
N VAL A 43 7.29 -2.26 10.09
CA VAL A 43 6.47 -1.22 9.47
C VAL A 43 7.33 -0.04 9.04
N LYS A 44 8.26 0.38 9.90
CA LYS A 44 9.19 1.46 9.59
C LYS A 44 10.11 1.11 8.44
N ALA A 45 10.66 -0.11 8.41
CA ALA A 45 11.55 -0.56 7.34
C ALA A 45 10.84 -0.52 5.98
N LEU A 46 9.61 -0.96 5.91
CA LEU A 46 8.83 -0.94 4.66
C LEU A 46 8.49 0.49 4.24
N SER A 47 8.15 1.37 5.18
CA SER A 47 7.91 2.79 4.90
C SER A 47 9.17 3.47 4.37
N ASP A 48 10.33 3.20 4.97
CA ASP A 48 11.61 3.75 4.55
C ASP A 48 11.97 3.25 3.14
N PHE A 49 11.74 1.98 2.84
CA PHE A 49 11.95 1.43 1.50
C PHE A 49 11.14 2.21 0.46
N TYR A 50 9.86 2.46 0.74
CA TYR A 50 9.02 3.23 -0.17
C TYR A 50 9.56 4.65 -0.37
N PHE A 51 9.79 5.39 0.72
CA PHE A 51 10.18 6.79 0.62
C PHE A 51 11.60 7.01 0.12
N HIS A 52 12.56 6.16 0.49
CA HIS A 52 13.97 6.40 0.21
C HIS A 52 14.49 5.66 -1.01
N PHE A 53 13.81 4.60 -1.46
CA PHE A 53 14.25 3.82 -2.59
C PHE A 53 13.23 3.82 -3.72
N LEU A 54 12.03 3.36 -3.46
CA LEU A 54 11.04 3.11 -4.50
C LEU A 54 10.60 4.39 -5.20
N LYS A 55 10.35 5.45 -4.45
CA LYS A 55 9.96 6.74 -5.04
C LYS A 55 11.01 7.33 -5.99
N LYS A 56 12.25 6.92 -5.87
CA LYS A 56 13.36 7.38 -6.71
C LYS A 56 13.62 6.49 -7.91
N GLU A 57 12.97 5.33 -7.96
CA GLU A 57 13.15 4.37 -9.05
C GLU A 57 12.52 4.90 -10.33
N LYS A 58 13.25 4.91 -11.43
CA LYS A 58 12.81 5.44 -12.72
C LYS A 58 12.78 4.42 -13.86
N GLU A 59 13.50 3.30 -13.70
CA GLU A 59 13.66 2.33 -14.77
C GLU A 59 12.58 1.26 -14.80
N ILE A 60 12.04 0.91 -13.62
CA ILE A 60 11.01 -0.12 -13.47
C ILE A 60 9.66 0.57 -13.25
N ASP A 61 8.63 0.09 -13.92
CA ASP A 61 7.25 0.53 -13.66
C ASP A 61 6.75 -0.19 -12.39
N TRP A 62 7.09 0.39 -11.25
CA TRP A 62 6.72 -0.16 -9.95
C TRP A 62 5.37 0.38 -9.50
N VAL A 63 4.67 -0.43 -8.72
CA VAL A 63 3.46 -0.01 -8.01
C VAL A 63 3.54 -0.56 -6.58
N PHE A 64 3.31 0.31 -5.61
CA PHE A 64 3.30 -0.03 -4.20
C PHE A 64 1.87 0.05 -3.70
N PHE A 65 1.23 -1.10 -3.52
CA PHE A 65 -0.17 -1.15 -3.10
C PHE A 65 -0.25 -1.30 -1.58
N SER A 66 -0.50 -0.18 -0.90
CA SER A 66 -0.66 -0.14 0.55
C SER A 66 -2.05 -0.67 0.92
N PRO A 67 -2.15 -1.66 1.82
CA PRO A 67 -3.45 -2.09 2.33
C PRO A 67 -4.03 -1.05 3.29
N ALA A 68 -5.27 -1.25 3.72
CA ALA A 68 -5.82 -0.55 4.87
C ALA A 68 -5.04 -0.93 6.13
N ALA A 69 -5.19 -0.14 7.20
CA ALA A 69 -4.52 -0.42 8.47
C ALA A 69 -4.92 -1.77 9.07
N ASP A 70 -6.16 -2.18 8.87
CA ASP A 70 -6.68 -3.47 9.29
C ASP A 70 -7.07 -4.29 8.07
N VAL A 71 -6.35 -5.41 7.85
CA VAL A 71 -6.62 -6.35 6.76
C VAL A 71 -6.90 -7.70 7.40
N ALA A 72 -8.07 -8.24 7.14
CA ALA A 72 -8.49 -9.52 7.72
C ALA A 72 -9.32 -10.32 6.72
N PRO A 73 -9.37 -11.65 6.88
CA PRO A 73 -10.29 -12.47 6.09
C PRO A 73 -11.73 -11.98 6.27
N GLY A 74 -12.45 -11.90 5.18
CA GLY A 74 -13.83 -11.42 5.19
C GLY A 74 -14.57 -11.85 3.94
N VAL A 75 -15.25 -10.94 3.29
CA VAL A 75 -16.05 -11.21 2.10
C VAL A 75 -15.53 -10.37 0.94
N ARG A 76 -15.56 -10.93 -0.27
CA ARG A 76 -15.32 -10.17 -1.49
C ARG A 76 -16.59 -9.35 -1.79
N THR A 77 -16.57 -8.07 -1.42
CA THR A 77 -17.72 -7.19 -1.61
C THR A 77 -17.77 -6.56 -3.00
N GLY A 78 -16.61 -6.34 -3.60
CA GLY A 78 -16.48 -5.55 -4.83
C GLY A 78 -16.80 -4.07 -4.62
N ARG A 79 -16.99 -3.63 -3.39
CA ARG A 79 -17.38 -2.25 -3.04
C ARG A 79 -16.37 -1.65 -2.10
N TYR A 80 -15.40 -0.94 -2.65
CA TYR A 80 -14.32 -0.30 -1.90
C TYR A 80 -13.92 0.99 -2.61
N ARG A 81 -13.14 1.81 -1.90
CA ARG A 81 -12.59 3.03 -2.46
C ARG A 81 -11.08 2.90 -2.59
N LEU A 82 -10.53 3.41 -3.67
CA LEU A 82 -9.09 3.53 -3.85
C LEU A 82 -8.65 4.93 -3.47
N GLY A 83 -7.45 5.02 -2.91
CA GLY A 83 -6.81 6.29 -2.56
C GLY A 83 -5.36 6.29 -3.02
N LYS A 84 -4.66 7.36 -2.73
CA LYS A 84 -3.24 7.51 -3.08
C LYS A 84 -2.36 7.46 -1.84
N ASP A 85 -2.06 8.61 -1.27
CA ASP A 85 -1.15 8.73 -0.13
C ASP A 85 -1.85 8.81 1.21
N ASP A 86 -3.12 9.21 1.21
CA ASP A 86 -3.92 9.33 2.42
C ASP A 86 -4.64 8.02 2.71
N MET A 87 -4.70 7.67 3.99
CA MET A 87 -5.44 6.50 4.44
C MET A 87 -6.93 6.64 4.12
N VAL A 88 -7.51 5.62 3.52
CA VAL A 88 -8.96 5.57 3.28
C VAL A 88 -9.63 5.08 4.56
N VAL A 89 -10.55 5.87 5.06
CA VAL A 89 -11.29 5.54 6.29
C VAL A 89 -12.79 5.57 6.04
N ASP A 90 -13.55 4.79 6.82
CA ASP A 90 -15.01 4.80 6.76
C ASP A 90 -15.57 5.98 7.57
N ILE A 91 -16.90 6.08 7.64
CA ILE A 91 -17.57 7.17 8.34
C ILE A 91 -17.24 7.19 9.84
N ALA A 92 -16.86 6.06 10.41
CA ALA A 92 -16.46 5.95 11.81
C ALA A 92 -14.96 6.23 12.03
N GLY A 93 -14.20 6.50 10.95
CA GLY A 93 -12.78 6.76 11.01
C GLY A 93 -11.90 5.51 11.00
N ASN A 94 -12.46 4.35 10.68
CA ASN A 94 -11.72 3.08 10.66
C ASN A 94 -11.17 2.78 9.26
N SER A 95 -9.91 2.35 9.21
CA SER A 95 -9.27 1.91 7.97
C SER A 95 -9.25 0.39 7.95
N HIS A 96 -10.07 -0.19 7.08
CA HIS A 96 -10.17 -1.65 6.99
C HIS A 96 -10.51 -2.12 5.57
N ILE A 97 -10.10 -3.34 5.27
CA ILE A 97 -10.38 -4.01 4.00
C ILE A 97 -10.37 -5.53 4.23
N SER A 98 -11.17 -6.27 3.49
CA SER A 98 -11.04 -7.73 3.48
C SER A 98 -9.86 -8.16 2.63
N VAL A 99 -9.23 -9.26 3.00
CA VAL A 99 -8.17 -9.89 2.19
C VAL A 99 -8.67 -10.14 0.78
N GLN A 100 -9.94 -10.56 0.64
CA GLN A 100 -10.56 -10.87 -0.63
C GLN A 100 -10.69 -9.65 -1.55
N ASP A 101 -11.11 -8.51 -1.01
CA ASP A 101 -11.21 -7.27 -1.79
C ASP A 101 -9.81 -6.73 -2.14
N TYR A 102 -8.86 -6.80 -1.21
CA TYR A 102 -7.49 -6.40 -1.47
C TYR A 102 -6.88 -7.23 -2.61
N ALA A 103 -7.04 -8.54 -2.56
CA ALA A 103 -6.53 -9.44 -3.60
C ALA A 103 -7.19 -9.18 -4.95
N ALA A 104 -8.51 -8.97 -4.97
CA ALA A 104 -9.23 -8.66 -6.20
C ALA A 104 -8.73 -7.35 -6.84
N ALA A 105 -8.49 -6.31 -6.02
CA ALA A 105 -7.96 -5.04 -6.51
C ALA A 105 -6.54 -5.18 -7.06
N MET A 106 -5.70 -6.01 -6.44
CA MET A 106 -4.35 -6.29 -6.93
C MET A 106 -4.37 -6.99 -8.28
N ILE A 107 -5.26 -7.97 -8.46
CA ILE A 107 -5.43 -8.67 -9.73
C ILE A 107 -5.92 -7.72 -10.82
N ASP A 108 -6.87 -6.83 -10.49
CA ASP A 108 -7.36 -5.83 -11.43
C ASP A 108 -6.23 -4.92 -11.91
N GLU A 109 -5.32 -4.54 -11.02
CA GLU A 109 -4.17 -3.71 -11.39
C GLU A 109 -3.20 -4.45 -12.31
N PHE A 110 -3.03 -5.77 -12.14
CA PHE A 110 -2.26 -6.59 -13.06
C PHE A 110 -2.89 -6.67 -14.45
N GLU A 111 -4.19 -6.88 -14.49
CA GLU A 111 -4.92 -7.09 -15.76
C GLU A 111 -5.16 -5.77 -16.50
N LYS A 112 -5.43 -4.70 -15.76
CA LYS A 112 -5.74 -3.37 -16.30
C LYS A 112 -4.91 -2.32 -15.58
N PRO A 113 -3.64 -2.15 -15.96
CA PRO A 113 -2.75 -1.19 -15.29
C PRO A 113 -3.33 0.23 -15.29
N ALA A 114 -3.57 0.77 -14.11
CA ALA A 114 -4.05 2.13 -13.90
C ALA A 114 -3.06 3.01 -13.13
N HIS A 115 -2.06 2.39 -12.50
CA HIS A 115 -1.06 3.08 -11.68
C HIS A 115 0.34 2.76 -12.20
N HIS A 116 1.22 3.76 -12.23
CA HIS A 116 2.58 3.62 -12.77
C HIS A 116 3.55 4.44 -11.93
N GLN A 117 4.58 3.77 -11.38
CA GLN A 117 5.59 4.40 -10.53
C GLN A 117 4.97 5.22 -9.41
N GLU A 118 3.97 4.65 -8.75
CA GLU A 118 3.24 5.32 -7.67
C GLU A 118 2.74 4.31 -6.65
N ARG A 119 2.35 4.85 -5.50
CA ARG A 119 1.63 4.11 -4.47
C ARG A 119 0.14 4.38 -4.63
N PHE A 120 -0.68 3.35 -4.33
CA PHE A 120 -2.09 3.54 -4.09
C PHE A 120 -2.55 2.68 -2.93
N THR A 121 -3.75 2.94 -2.44
CA THR A 121 -4.29 2.25 -1.28
C THR A 121 -5.78 1.98 -1.46
N ILE A 122 -6.37 1.30 -0.51
CA ILE A 122 -7.74 0.81 -0.55
C ILE A 122 -8.36 0.84 0.84
N GLY A 123 -9.66 0.99 0.91
CA GLY A 123 -10.43 0.88 2.14
C GLY A 123 -11.93 0.95 1.89
N TYR A 124 -12.68 0.65 2.91
CA TYR A 124 -14.14 0.77 2.86
C TYR A 124 -14.67 2.16 3.16
#